data_d5e148d270f00fcdd64a64d1e1247144
#
_entry.id   d5e148d270f00fcdd64a64d1e1247144
#
_cell.length_a   1.000
_cell.length_b   1.000
_cell.length_c   1.000
_cell.angle_alpha   90.00
_cell.angle_beta   90.00
_cell.angle_gamma   90.00
#
_symmetry.space_group_name_H-M   'P 1'
#
loop_
_entity.id
_entity.type
_entity.pdbx_description
1 polymer ?
#
loop_
_entity_poly.entity_id
_entity_poly.type
_entity_poly.pdbx_seq_one_letter_code
_entity_poly.pdbx_strand_id
1 'polypeptide(L)'
;LVGSEMCIRDRRSTLFDEFIIGMSGVPSRIRDGMLVLSGDVLLLFNPLQIDAPASGAAAISFKEDVETGKNHGVFQMDEQGNVGEFLHKQTVETLTSRGAVNAQGKVDIDTGAVLFSADLLADLYTLVDTPAKFAAYVNDRARLSFYGDFLYPLASCSTLEQFYREKPDGSFTEELHACRTAVWQVLRKYRMRLLRLAPASFIHFGTTHELRALMTDGVSAYSFLDWKKCVSGCCSSANYALNNAMVEEGCCIHDDCYLEDSHVMGSAIIGSGTVLSHVTI
;
A
#
# COMPACT_ATOMS: atom_id res chain seq x y z
N LEU A 1 10.74 7.18 -4.34
CA LEU A 1 11.61 8.22 -3.74
C LEU A 1 11.16 8.65 -2.34
N VAL A 2 9.88 8.52 -1.99
CA VAL A 2 9.38 8.84 -0.64
C VAL A 2 10.00 7.90 0.41
N GLY A 3 10.22 6.65 0.09
CA GLY A 3 10.88 5.68 0.98
C GLY A 3 12.33 6.04 1.31
N SER A 4 13.07 6.63 0.37
CA SER A 4 14.46 7.05 0.61
C SER A 4 14.56 8.29 1.48
N GLU A 5 13.61 9.22 1.38
CA GLU A 5 13.55 10.39 2.27
C GLU A 5 13.19 10.03 3.70
N MET A 6 12.35 9.01 3.91
CA MET A 6 12.04 8.52 5.26
C MET A 6 13.28 7.96 5.99
N CYS A 7 14.24 7.39 5.25
CA CYS A 7 15.48 6.91 5.81
C CYS A 7 16.46 8.02 6.24
N ILE A 8 16.28 9.25 5.74
CA ILE A 8 17.17 10.39 5.98
C ILE A 8 16.67 11.26 7.14
N ARG A 9 15.42 11.09 7.59
CA ARG A 9 14.84 11.89 8.68
C ARG A 9 15.37 11.44 10.04
N ASP A 10 15.80 12.42 10.85
CA ASP A 10 16.30 12.20 12.20
C ASP A 10 15.25 11.62 13.18
N ARG A 11 13.99 11.62 12.79
CA ARG A 11 12.87 11.04 13.56
C ARG A 11 11.97 10.22 12.66
N ARG A 12 11.32 9.21 13.25
CA ARG A 12 10.31 8.43 12.56
C ARG A 12 9.08 9.29 12.27
N SER A 13 8.70 9.38 11.00
CA SER A 13 7.42 9.97 10.61
C SER A 13 6.28 9.04 11.00
N THR A 14 5.17 9.61 11.41
CA THR A 14 3.91 8.89 11.51
C THR A 14 3.18 8.97 10.16
N LEU A 15 2.27 8.05 9.89
CA LEU A 15 1.44 8.10 8.69
C LEU A 15 0.66 9.43 8.61
N PHE A 16 0.25 9.96 9.76
CA PHE A 16 -0.43 11.24 9.85
C PHE A 16 0.49 12.41 9.46
N ASP A 17 1.77 12.33 9.83
CA ASP A 17 2.82 13.27 9.42
C ASP A 17 3.00 13.26 7.89
N GLU A 18 3.08 12.08 7.28
CA GLU A 18 3.16 11.93 5.83
C GLU A 18 1.92 12.51 5.12
N PHE A 19 0.73 12.29 5.68
CA PHE A 19 -0.51 12.87 5.17
C PHE A 19 -0.46 14.40 5.19
N ILE A 20 0.01 14.99 6.30
CA ILE A 20 0.12 16.44 6.46
C ILE A 20 1.18 17.03 5.55
N ILE A 21 2.33 16.37 5.39
CA ILE A 21 3.38 16.80 4.48
C ILE A 21 2.88 16.77 3.04
N GLY A 22 2.17 15.70 2.66
CA GLY A 22 1.49 15.62 1.38
C GLY A 22 0.46 16.73 1.18
N MET A 23 -0.17 17.18 2.26
CA MET A 23 -1.18 18.25 2.24
C MET A 23 -0.59 19.65 2.46
N SER A 24 0.61 19.79 3.04
CA SER A 24 1.23 21.10 3.25
C SER A 24 1.53 21.78 1.92
N GLY A 25 0.93 22.91 1.67
CA GLY A 25 0.95 23.62 0.39
C GLY A 25 -0.09 23.16 -0.63
N VAL A 26 -0.91 22.17 -0.30
CA VAL A 26 -1.94 21.61 -1.14
C VAL A 26 -3.36 22.19 -0.88
N PRO A 27 -3.75 22.71 0.31
CA PRO A 27 -5.12 23.23 0.51
C PRO A 27 -5.57 24.25 -0.53
N SER A 28 -4.62 25.00 -1.11
CA SER A 28 -4.91 25.95 -2.20
C SER A 28 -4.90 25.30 -3.60
N ARG A 29 -4.48 24.05 -3.72
CA ARG A 29 -4.29 23.33 -5.00
C ARG A 29 -5.16 22.11 -5.16
N ILE A 30 -5.58 21.46 -4.07
CA ILE A 30 -6.55 20.34 -4.13
C ILE A 30 -7.95 20.94 -4.24
N ARG A 31 -8.50 20.93 -5.45
CA ARG A 31 -9.89 21.31 -5.68
C ARG A 31 -10.84 20.12 -5.52
N ASP A 32 -10.37 18.93 -5.88
CA ASP A 32 -11.23 17.77 -6.09
C ASP A 32 -10.97 16.62 -5.13
N GLY A 33 -9.85 16.63 -4.40
CA GLY A 33 -9.48 15.58 -3.46
C GLY A 33 -8.06 15.07 -3.64
N MET A 34 -7.74 13.93 -3.01
CA MET A 34 -6.42 13.29 -3.03
C MET A 34 -6.55 11.79 -3.25
N LEU A 35 -5.76 11.25 -4.16
CA LEU A 35 -5.55 9.81 -4.31
C LEU A 35 -4.33 9.40 -3.50
N VAL A 36 -4.55 8.49 -2.55
CA VAL A 36 -3.49 7.81 -1.80
C VAL A 36 -3.24 6.45 -2.43
N LEU A 37 -1.98 6.12 -2.67
CA LEU A 37 -1.54 4.84 -3.22
C LEU A 37 -0.48 4.22 -2.31
N SER A 38 -0.57 2.92 -2.06
CA SER A 38 0.52 2.18 -1.43
C SER A 38 1.76 2.20 -2.31
N GLY A 39 2.94 2.39 -1.69
CA GLY A 39 4.22 2.49 -2.40
C GLY A 39 4.79 1.15 -2.86
N ASP A 40 4.22 0.04 -2.41
CA ASP A 40 4.61 -1.34 -2.70
C ASP A 40 3.61 -2.08 -3.60
N VAL A 41 2.81 -1.32 -4.34
CA VAL A 41 1.78 -1.84 -5.26
C VAL A 41 1.89 -1.15 -6.61
N LEU A 42 1.84 -1.92 -7.68
CA LEU A 42 1.52 -1.43 -9.02
C LEU A 42 0.10 -1.86 -9.38
N LEU A 43 -0.77 -0.88 -9.56
CA LEU A 43 -2.17 -1.09 -9.87
C LEU A 43 -2.43 -0.82 -11.36
N LEU A 44 -2.94 -1.81 -12.08
CA LEU A 44 -3.28 -1.75 -13.50
C LEU A 44 -4.79 -1.68 -13.65
N PHE A 45 -5.30 -0.60 -14.19
CA PHE A 45 -6.74 -0.40 -14.38
C PHE A 45 -7.02 0.67 -15.46
N ASN A 46 -8.26 0.75 -15.90
CA ASN A 46 -8.69 1.84 -16.77
C ASN A 46 -9.05 3.08 -15.92
N PRO A 47 -8.28 4.17 -15.98
CA PRO A 47 -8.51 5.37 -15.19
C PRO A 47 -9.85 6.06 -15.47
N LEU A 48 -10.47 5.81 -16.63
CA LEU A 48 -11.79 6.34 -16.95
C LEU A 48 -12.94 5.74 -16.11
N GLN A 49 -12.65 4.65 -15.36
CA GLN A 49 -13.62 4.05 -14.43
C GLN A 49 -13.60 4.69 -13.04
N ILE A 50 -12.65 5.60 -12.79
CA ILE A 50 -12.58 6.31 -11.52
C ILE A 50 -13.60 7.43 -11.50
N ASP A 51 -14.51 7.34 -10.54
CA ASP A 51 -15.47 8.38 -10.19
C ASP A 51 -15.12 8.91 -8.79
N ALA A 52 -14.50 10.08 -8.75
CA ALA A 52 -14.07 10.68 -7.50
C ALA A 52 -15.29 11.04 -6.62
N PRO A 53 -15.26 10.74 -5.32
CA PRO A 53 -16.37 11.05 -4.44
C PRO A 53 -16.49 12.56 -4.25
N ALA A 54 -17.71 13.12 -4.37
CA ALA A 54 -17.97 14.51 -4.06
C ALA A 54 -17.78 14.83 -2.57
N SER A 55 -17.99 13.83 -1.71
CA SER A 55 -17.76 13.90 -0.26
C SER A 55 -17.40 12.52 0.28
N GLY A 56 -16.51 12.47 1.26
CA GLY A 56 -16.06 11.24 1.89
C GLY A 56 -14.87 10.59 1.19
N ALA A 57 -14.90 9.27 1.05
CA ALA A 57 -13.82 8.51 0.44
C ALA A 57 -14.34 7.49 -0.59
N ALA A 58 -13.43 6.98 -1.42
CA ALA A 58 -13.72 5.85 -2.30
C ALA A 58 -12.51 4.90 -2.34
N ALA A 59 -12.71 3.66 -1.94
CA ALA A 59 -11.71 2.60 -2.02
C ALA A 59 -11.73 1.97 -3.41
N ILE A 60 -10.58 1.87 -4.04
CA ILE A 60 -10.42 1.17 -5.31
C ILE A 60 -10.23 -0.31 -5.03
N SER A 61 -11.04 -1.14 -5.67
CA SER A 61 -11.06 -2.58 -5.49
C SER A 61 -11.29 -3.31 -6.80
N PHE A 62 -11.00 -4.58 -6.83
CA PHE A 62 -11.42 -5.51 -7.86
C PHE A 62 -11.61 -6.91 -7.27
N LYS A 63 -12.20 -7.82 -8.03
CA LYS A 63 -12.44 -9.19 -7.59
C LYS A 63 -11.18 -10.05 -7.69
N GLU A 64 -10.71 -10.56 -6.56
CA GLU A 64 -9.55 -11.44 -6.47
C GLU A 64 -9.90 -12.74 -5.74
N ASP A 65 -9.10 -13.78 -5.88
CA ASP A 65 -9.29 -15.03 -5.17
C ASP A 65 -9.17 -14.84 -3.66
N VAL A 66 -10.03 -15.52 -2.90
CA VAL A 66 -10.04 -15.44 -1.45
C VAL A 66 -8.69 -15.86 -0.83
N GLU A 67 -7.97 -16.78 -1.48
CA GLU A 67 -6.63 -17.21 -1.04
C GLU A 67 -5.59 -16.08 -1.13
N THR A 68 -5.72 -15.20 -2.12
CA THR A 68 -4.93 -13.96 -2.18
C THR A 68 -5.46 -12.96 -1.15
N GLY A 69 -6.78 -12.77 -1.10
CA GLY A 69 -7.44 -11.80 -0.22
C GLY A 69 -7.15 -11.98 1.27
N LYS A 70 -6.97 -13.22 1.75
CA LYS A 70 -6.65 -13.48 3.17
C LYS A 70 -5.34 -12.83 3.64
N ASN A 71 -4.43 -12.55 2.72
CA ASN A 71 -3.13 -11.94 3.02
C ASN A 71 -3.17 -10.40 2.95
N HIS A 72 -4.28 -9.84 2.49
CA HIS A 72 -4.50 -8.41 2.28
C HIS A 72 -5.71 -7.92 3.07
N GLY A 73 -6.15 -6.70 2.79
CA GLY A 73 -7.45 -6.21 3.20
C GLY A 73 -8.56 -6.71 2.27
N VAL A 74 -9.74 -6.92 2.80
CA VAL A 74 -10.94 -7.27 2.04
C VAL A 74 -12.06 -6.34 2.44
N PHE A 75 -12.75 -5.80 1.44
CA PHE A 75 -13.92 -4.98 1.65
C PHE A 75 -15.21 -5.81 1.53
N GLN A 76 -16.12 -5.61 2.46
CA GLN A 76 -17.50 -6.04 2.32
C GLN A 76 -18.36 -4.83 1.97
N MET A 77 -19.12 -4.89 0.89
CA MET A 77 -19.98 -3.81 0.45
C MET A 77 -21.34 -3.90 1.14
N ASP A 78 -21.83 -2.74 1.60
CA ASP A 78 -23.21 -2.62 2.07
C ASP A 78 -24.24 -2.49 0.90
N GLU A 79 -25.53 -2.47 1.24
CA GLU A 79 -26.62 -2.34 0.25
C GLU A 79 -26.60 -1.01 -0.51
N GLN A 80 -25.93 0.02 0.01
CA GLN A 80 -25.84 1.35 -0.57
C GLN A 80 -24.61 1.52 -1.47
N GLY A 81 -23.75 0.49 -1.57
CA GLY A 81 -22.53 0.54 -2.37
C GLY A 81 -21.33 1.12 -1.65
N ASN A 82 -21.42 1.32 -0.33
CA ASN A 82 -20.29 1.73 0.49
C ASN A 82 -19.57 0.50 1.05
N VAL A 83 -18.39 0.72 1.57
CA VAL A 83 -17.70 -0.27 2.40
C VAL A 83 -18.47 -0.41 3.71
N GLY A 84 -19.08 -1.57 3.91
CA GLY A 84 -19.77 -1.95 5.14
C GLY A 84 -18.79 -2.36 6.22
N GLU A 85 -17.93 -3.32 5.90
CA GLU A 85 -16.84 -3.77 6.77
C GLU A 85 -15.50 -3.75 6.03
N PHE A 86 -14.44 -3.46 6.76
CA PHE A 86 -13.06 -3.62 6.32
C PHE A 86 -12.41 -4.75 7.12
N LEU A 87 -12.05 -5.83 6.44
CA LEU A 87 -11.57 -7.08 7.01
C LEU A 87 -10.07 -7.25 6.66
N HIS A 88 -9.19 -6.81 7.54
CA HIS A 88 -7.75 -6.81 7.30
C HIS A 88 -7.13 -8.15 7.72
N LYS A 89 -6.49 -8.85 6.78
CA LYS A 89 -5.73 -10.12 6.99
C LYS A 89 -6.51 -11.16 7.79
N GLN A 90 -7.73 -11.46 7.35
CA GLN A 90 -8.60 -12.44 7.99
C GLN A 90 -8.47 -13.82 7.35
N THR A 91 -8.80 -14.88 8.09
CA THR A 91 -8.84 -16.24 7.56
C THR A 91 -9.97 -16.42 6.53
N VAL A 92 -9.84 -17.40 5.65
CA VAL A 92 -10.88 -17.73 4.65
C VAL A 92 -12.21 -18.02 5.31
N GLU A 93 -12.21 -18.73 6.45
CA GLU A 93 -13.42 -19.06 7.22
C GLU A 93 -14.09 -17.78 7.75
N THR A 94 -13.30 -16.83 8.25
CA THR A 94 -13.82 -15.54 8.73
C THR A 94 -14.40 -14.74 7.57
N LEU A 95 -13.69 -14.62 6.44
CA LEU A 95 -14.16 -13.91 5.26
C LEU A 95 -15.48 -14.52 4.73
N THR A 96 -15.57 -15.85 4.72
CA THR A 96 -16.77 -16.57 4.29
C THR A 96 -17.95 -16.35 5.26
N SER A 97 -17.70 -16.48 6.56
CA SER A 97 -18.77 -16.31 7.57
C SER A 97 -19.29 -14.87 7.64
N ARG A 98 -18.46 -13.89 7.29
CA ARG A 98 -18.85 -12.47 7.16
C ARG A 98 -19.52 -12.12 5.84
N GLY A 99 -19.66 -13.08 4.92
CA GLY A 99 -20.29 -12.86 3.62
C GLY A 99 -19.44 -12.02 2.64
N ALA A 100 -18.13 -11.92 2.87
CA ALA A 100 -17.21 -11.18 1.99
C ALA A 100 -16.83 -12.00 0.74
N VAL A 101 -17.03 -13.32 0.76
CA VAL A 101 -16.70 -14.22 -0.36
C VAL A 101 -17.94 -14.44 -1.23
N ASN A 102 -17.83 -14.18 -2.52
CA ASN A 102 -18.93 -14.42 -3.45
C ASN A 102 -19.05 -15.91 -3.87
N ALA A 103 -20.08 -16.23 -4.68
CA ALA A 103 -20.33 -17.60 -5.15
C ALA A 103 -19.19 -18.19 -6.02
N GLN A 104 -18.31 -17.35 -6.56
CA GLN A 104 -17.14 -17.77 -7.35
C GLN A 104 -15.85 -17.87 -6.52
N GLY A 105 -15.93 -17.77 -5.20
CA GLY A 105 -14.75 -17.78 -4.31
C GLY A 105 -13.92 -16.50 -4.37
N LYS A 106 -14.47 -15.39 -4.86
CA LYS A 106 -13.78 -14.12 -5.02
C LYS A 106 -14.19 -13.13 -3.93
N VAL A 107 -13.27 -12.25 -3.57
CA VAL A 107 -13.44 -11.16 -2.61
C VAL A 107 -13.19 -9.81 -3.27
N ASP A 108 -13.66 -8.72 -2.68
CA ASP A 108 -13.27 -7.35 -3.04
C ASP A 108 -11.97 -7.01 -2.30
N ILE A 109 -10.84 -7.11 -3.02
CA ILE A 109 -9.53 -6.90 -2.41
C ILE A 109 -9.26 -5.41 -2.17
N ASP A 110 -8.63 -5.09 -1.03
CA ASP A 110 -8.02 -3.79 -0.82
C ASP A 110 -6.74 -3.68 -1.66
N THR A 111 -6.71 -2.72 -2.54
CA THR A 111 -5.58 -2.46 -3.43
C THR A 111 -4.57 -1.46 -2.86
N GLY A 112 -4.80 -0.96 -1.64
CA GLY A 112 -4.02 0.14 -1.07
C GLY A 112 -4.22 1.47 -1.79
N ALA A 113 -5.29 1.61 -2.59
CA ALA A 113 -5.60 2.81 -3.33
C ALA A 113 -6.94 3.40 -2.87
N VAL A 114 -6.92 4.63 -2.34
CA VAL A 114 -8.11 5.31 -1.79
C VAL A 114 -8.15 6.77 -2.23
N LEU A 115 -9.30 7.19 -2.69
CA LEU A 115 -9.61 8.58 -3.00
C LEU A 115 -10.26 9.24 -1.77
N PHE A 116 -9.78 10.41 -1.38
CA PHE A 116 -10.36 11.25 -0.34
C PHE A 116 -10.85 12.56 -0.96
N SER A 117 -12.06 12.96 -0.65
CA SER A 117 -12.63 14.23 -1.08
C SER A 117 -11.98 15.42 -0.36
N ALA A 118 -12.09 16.60 -0.97
CA ALA A 118 -11.50 17.82 -0.41
C ALA A 118 -12.09 18.22 0.94
N ASP A 119 -13.39 18.00 1.17
CA ASP A 119 -14.06 18.31 2.43
C ASP A 119 -13.59 17.39 3.57
N LEU A 120 -13.44 16.10 3.32
CA LEU A 120 -12.88 15.16 4.28
C LEU A 120 -11.44 15.53 4.67
N LEU A 121 -10.62 15.89 3.66
CA LEU A 121 -9.23 16.31 3.91
C LEU A 121 -9.17 17.62 4.71
N ALA A 122 -10.07 18.58 4.42
CA ALA A 122 -10.16 19.81 5.17
C ALA A 122 -10.51 19.55 6.64
N ASP A 123 -11.46 18.65 6.91
CA ASP A 123 -11.83 18.26 8.27
C ASP A 123 -10.68 17.55 9.00
N LEU A 124 -9.96 16.63 8.34
CA LEU A 124 -8.75 16.01 8.92
C LEU A 124 -7.67 17.04 9.22
N TYR A 125 -7.48 18.03 8.36
CA TYR A 125 -6.48 19.06 8.58
C TYR A 125 -6.76 19.89 9.84
N THR A 126 -8.02 20.04 10.25
CA THR A 126 -8.36 20.75 11.49
C THR A 126 -7.77 20.11 12.77
N LEU A 127 -7.38 18.84 12.69
CA LEU A 127 -6.71 18.14 13.80
C LEU A 127 -5.26 18.60 14.01
N VAL A 128 -4.67 19.25 13.02
CA VAL A 128 -3.22 19.60 13.00
C VAL A 128 -2.94 21.02 12.51
N ASP A 129 -3.97 21.85 12.39
CA ASP A 129 -3.93 23.20 11.83
C ASP A 129 -3.18 24.22 12.71
N THR A 130 -2.81 23.85 13.93
CA THR A 130 -2.01 24.69 14.82
C THR A 130 -0.78 23.92 15.32
N PRO A 131 0.33 24.62 15.67
CA PRO A 131 1.52 23.96 16.21
C PRO A 131 1.24 23.08 17.44
N ALA A 132 0.33 23.48 18.30
CA ALA A 132 -0.04 22.71 19.50
C ALA A 132 -0.78 21.41 19.13
N LYS A 133 -1.75 21.47 18.23
CA LYS A 133 -2.45 20.27 17.74
C LYS A 133 -1.50 19.36 16.94
N PHE A 134 -0.67 19.94 16.09
CA PHE A 134 0.35 19.17 15.37
C PHE A 134 1.24 18.40 16.35
N ALA A 135 1.79 19.06 17.36
CA ALA A 135 2.64 18.41 18.35
C ALA A 135 1.91 17.34 19.17
N ALA A 136 0.60 17.51 19.40
CA ALA A 136 -0.21 16.54 20.15
C ALA A 136 -0.45 15.24 19.36
N TYR A 137 -0.64 15.33 18.04
CA TYR A 137 -1.06 14.19 17.22
C TYR A 137 0.04 13.65 16.28
N VAL A 138 1.08 14.43 16.03
CA VAL A 138 2.20 14.04 15.15
C VAL A 138 3.47 13.89 15.96
N ASN A 139 3.65 12.70 16.53
CA ASN A 139 4.81 12.36 17.35
C ASN A 139 5.00 10.83 17.42
N ASP A 140 6.13 10.37 17.94
CA ASP A 140 6.46 8.94 18.00
C ASP A 140 5.52 8.09 18.87
N ARG A 141 4.69 8.71 19.72
CA ARG A 141 3.75 8.05 20.62
C ARG A 141 2.35 7.91 20.01
N ALA A 142 2.03 8.69 18.97
CA ALA A 142 0.76 8.68 18.25
C ALA A 142 0.92 8.06 16.85
N ARG A 143 1.32 6.79 16.77
CA ARG A 143 1.53 6.08 15.51
C ARG A 143 0.21 5.50 14.99
N LEU A 144 -0.36 6.16 13.98
CA LEU A 144 -1.58 5.74 13.31
C LEU A 144 -1.30 4.77 12.17
N SER A 145 -2.19 3.81 11.98
CA SER A 145 -2.25 2.91 10.83
C SER A 145 -3.21 3.47 9.78
N PHE A 146 -2.81 3.42 8.50
CA PHE A 146 -3.71 3.79 7.42
C PHE A 146 -4.96 2.90 7.41
N TYR A 147 -4.78 1.61 7.53
CA TYR A 147 -5.86 0.63 7.46
C TYR A 147 -6.76 0.68 8.71
N GLY A 148 -6.17 0.56 9.88
CA GLY A 148 -6.91 0.49 11.13
C GLY A 148 -7.51 1.83 11.58
N ASP A 149 -6.79 2.93 11.34
CA ASP A 149 -7.16 4.22 11.93
C ASP A 149 -7.83 5.18 10.94
N PHE A 150 -7.57 5.04 9.62
CA PHE A 150 -8.20 5.89 8.61
C PHE A 150 -9.32 5.15 7.84
N LEU A 151 -9.12 3.92 7.39
CA LEU A 151 -10.14 3.23 6.59
C LEU A 151 -11.25 2.64 7.45
N TYR A 152 -10.91 2.05 8.59
CA TYR A 152 -11.88 1.42 9.47
C TYR A 152 -13.01 2.35 9.94
N PRO A 153 -12.76 3.60 10.36
CA PRO A 153 -13.85 4.53 10.72
C PRO A 153 -14.80 4.88 9.57
N LEU A 154 -14.34 4.80 8.33
CA LEU A 154 -15.13 5.10 7.14
C LEU A 154 -16.08 3.97 6.74
N ALA A 155 -15.85 2.74 7.23
CA ALA A 155 -16.73 1.60 6.97
C ALA A 155 -18.07 1.78 7.71
N SER A 156 -19.20 1.57 6.99
CA SER A 156 -20.52 1.96 7.49
C SER A 156 -20.98 1.17 8.72
N CYS A 157 -20.53 -0.09 8.87
CA CYS A 157 -20.87 -0.95 10.01
C CYS A 157 -19.87 -0.89 11.18
N SER A 158 -18.76 -0.14 11.05
CA SER A 158 -17.77 -0.04 12.12
C SER A 158 -18.33 0.69 13.36
N THR A 159 -17.89 0.26 14.55
CA THR A 159 -18.27 0.86 15.82
C THR A 159 -17.03 1.34 16.58
N LEU A 160 -17.20 2.35 17.46
CA LEU A 160 -16.09 2.87 18.26
C LEU A 160 -15.51 1.79 19.20
N GLU A 161 -16.35 0.92 19.73
CA GLU A 161 -15.91 -0.17 20.58
C GLU A 161 -15.01 -1.17 19.83
N GLN A 162 -15.39 -1.57 18.63
CA GLN A 162 -14.58 -2.43 17.76
C GLN A 162 -13.30 -1.72 17.33
N PHE A 163 -13.39 -0.43 16.98
CA PHE A 163 -12.24 0.38 16.61
C PHE A 163 -11.15 0.39 17.69
N TYR A 164 -11.52 0.49 18.94
CA TYR A 164 -10.56 0.41 20.05
C TYR A 164 -9.99 -0.99 20.29
N ARG A 165 -10.67 -2.04 19.85
CA ARG A 165 -10.17 -3.42 19.91
C ARG A 165 -9.18 -3.74 18.79
N GLU A 166 -9.22 -3.00 17.68
CA GLU A 166 -8.28 -3.16 16.60
C GLU A 166 -6.85 -2.84 17.08
N LYS A 167 -5.93 -3.75 16.79
CA LYS A 167 -4.53 -3.60 17.19
C LYS A 167 -3.89 -2.43 16.43
N PRO A 168 -3.35 -1.43 17.12
CA PRO A 168 -2.60 -0.36 16.47
C PRO A 168 -1.22 -0.85 15.98
N ASP A 169 -0.62 -0.12 15.07
CA ASP A 169 0.74 -0.41 14.58
C ASP A 169 1.84 -0.13 15.60
N GLY A 170 1.54 0.68 16.60
CA GLY A 170 2.45 1.03 17.70
C GLY A 170 2.01 0.47 19.03
N SER A 171 2.79 0.74 20.08
CA SER A 171 2.40 0.48 21.46
C SER A 171 1.21 1.34 21.86
N PHE A 172 0.29 0.80 22.65
CA PHE A 172 -0.79 1.59 23.21
C PHE A 172 -0.24 2.67 24.16
N THR A 173 -0.54 3.92 23.83
CA THR A 173 -0.23 5.10 24.64
C THR A 173 -1.49 5.94 24.79
N GLU A 174 -1.54 6.81 25.79
CA GLU A 174 -2.68 7.74 25.97
C GLU A 174 -2.77 8.71 24.79
N GLU A 175 -1.62 9.14 24.25
CA GLU A 175 -1.54 10.01 23.09
C GLU A 175 -2.10 9.33 21.84
N LEU A 176 -1.76 8.06 21.61
CA LEU A 176 -2.32 7.29 20.50
C LEU A 176 -3.82 7.12 20.65
N HIS A 177 -4.31 6.82 21.85
CA HIS A 177 -5.75 6.69 22.11
C HIS A 177 -6.48 8.01 21.84
N ALA A 178 -5.94 9.13 22.31
CA ALA A 178 -6.51 10.47 22.06
C ALA A 178 -6.54 10.80 20.56
N CYS A 179 -5.43 10.52 19.86
CA CYS A 179 -5.31 10.73 18.42
C CYS A 179 -6.31 9.87 17.63
N ARG A 180 -6.40 8.57 17.94
CA ARG A 180 -7.37 7.65 17.33
C ARG A 180 -8.81 8.12 17.55
N THR A 181 -9.13 8.58 18.74
CA THR A 181 -10.46 9.12 19.07
C THR A 181 -10.78 10.35 18.22
N ALA A 182 -9.84 11.28 18.11
CA ALA A 182 -10.02 12.49 17.29
C ALA A 182 -10.22 12.17 15.80
N VAL A 183 -9.41 11.26 15.27
CA VAL A 183 -9.52 10.79 13.88
C VAL A 183 -10.86 10.09 13.65
N TRP A 184 -11.29 9.22 14.56
CA TRP A 184 -12.61 8.60 14.49
C TRP A 184 -13.74 9.62 14.41
N GLN A 185 -13.73 10.63 15.29
CA GLN A 185 -14.78 11.66 15.33
C GLN A 185 -14.89 12.45 14.02
N VAL A 186 -13.77 12.67 13.36
CA VAL A 186 -13.75 13.31 12.04
C VAL A 186 -14.27 12.37 10.98
N LEU A 187 -13.65 11.19 10.84
CA LEU A 187 -13.89 10.29 9.71
C LEU A 187 -15.28 9.64 9.77
N ARG A 188 -15.83 9.40 10.96
CA ARG A 188 -17.14 8.77 11.13
C ARG A 188 -18.31 9.57 10.55
N LYS A 189 -18.13 10.84 10.25
CA LYS A 189 -19.11 11.68 9.56
C LYS A 189 -19.26 11.32 8.08
N TYR A 190 -18.24 10.68 7.51
CA TYR A 190 -18.12 10.35 6.10
C TYR A 190 -18.42 8.87 5.83
N ARG A 191 -18.55 8.53 4.55
CA ARG A 191 -18.68 7.15 4.05
C ARG A 191 -17.59 6.89 3.01
N MET A 192 -17.22 5.63 2.90
CA MET A 192 -16.28 5.17 1.88
C MET A 192 -17.05 4.33 0.85
N ARG A 193 -17.15 4.83 -0.37
CA ARG A 193 -17.70 4.07 -1.50
C ARG A 193 -16.73 2.96 -1.91
N LEU A 194 -17.27 1.85 -2.41
CA LEU A 194 -16.46 0.80 -3.02
C LEU A 194 -16.49 0.93 -4.54
N LEU A 195 -15.35 1.32 -5.14
CA LEU A 195 -15.18 1.40 -6.59
C LEU A 195 -14.57 0.09 -7.09
N ARG A 196 -15.41 -0.77 -7.70
CA ARG A 196 -14.96 -2.01 -8.33
C ARG A 196 -14.53 -1.74 -9.75
N LEU A 197 -13.25 -1.94 -10.04
CA LEU A 197 -12.69 -1.79 -11.38
C LEU A 197 -12.62 -3.16 -12.09
N ALA A 198 -12.90 -3.18 -13.40
CA ALA A 198 -12.77 -4.37 -14.23
C ALA A 198 -12.61 -3.98 -15.71
N PRO A 199 -11.61 -4.49 -16.45
CA PRO A 199 -10.54 -5.33 -15.89
C PRO A 199 -9.56 -4.52 -15.03
N ALA A 200 -9.03 -5.18 -14.01
CA ALA A 200 -7.98 -4.62 -13.15
C ALA A 200 -7.07 -5.75 -12.67
N SER A 201 -5.84 -5.40 -12.36
CA SER A 201 -4.85 -6.30 -11.77
C SER A 201 -3.95 -5.52 -10.84
N PHE A 202 -3.42 -6.19 -9.85
CA PHE A 202 -2.50 -5.56 -8.92
C PHE A 202 -1.29 -6.46 -8.69
N ILE A 203 -0.12 -5.83 -8.66
CA ILE A 203 1.14 -6.51 -8.42
C ILE A 203 1.67 -5.96 -7.11
N HIS A 204 1.74 -6.83 -6.11
CA HIS A 204 2.27 -6.50 -4.79
C HIS A 204 3.73 -6.94 -4.68
N PHE A 205 4.59 -6.07 -4.15
CA PHE A 205 6.01 -6.32 -3.92
C PHE A 205 6.48 -5.72 -2.60
N GLY A 206 5.66 -5.85 -1.56
CA GLY A 206 5.91 -5.34 -0.21
C GLY A 206 7.05 -6.00 0.53
N THR A 207 7.60 -7.10 0.01
CA THR A 207 8.78 -7.75 0.56
C THR A 207 9.86 -7.92 -0.49
N THR A 208 11.13 -7.94 -0.06
CA THR A 208 12.27 -8.23 -0.97
C THR A 208 12.09 -9.57 -1.68
N HIS A 209 11.48 -10.55 -1.02
CA HIS A 209 11.19 -11.85 -1.63
C HIS A 209 10.20 -11.74 -2.79
N GLU A 210 9.10 -11.01 -2.62
CA GLU A 210 8.10 -10.79 -3.68
C GLU A 210 8.69 -9.99 -4.84
N LEU A 211 9.45 -8.92 -4.55
CA LEU A 211 10.13 -8.14 -5.56
C LEU A 211 11.10 -9.02 -6.38
N ARG A 212 11.92 -9.82 -5.70
CA ARG A 212 12.84 -10.75 -6.36
C ARG A 212 12.08 -11.76 -7.23
N ALA A 213 11.05 -12.39 -6.71
CA ALA A 213 10.23 -13.35 -7.47
C ALA A 213 9.61 -12.71 -8.70
N LEU A 214 9.11 -11.48 -8.57
CA LEU A 214 8.57 -10.71 -9.69
C LEU A 214 9.63 -10.46 -10.77
N MET A 215 10.83 -10.02 -10.38
CA MET A 215 11.90 -9.63 -11.30
C MET A 215 12.63 -10.81 -11.93
N THR A 216 12.55 -11.99 -11.34
CA THR A 216 13.15 -13.22 -11.90
C THR A 216 12.13 -14.02 -12.71
N ASP A 217 11.33 -14.84 -12.06
CA ASP A 217 10.41 -15.76 -12.73
C ASP A 217 9.07 -15.12 -13.09
N GLY A 218 8.58 -14.22 -12.24
CA GLY A 218 7.26 -13.60 -12.39
C GLY A 218 7.16 -12.57 -13.51
N VAL A 219 8.28 -11.96 -13.94
CA VAL A 219 8.26 -10.89 -14.95
C VAL A 219 7.65 -11.33 -16.28
N SER A 220 7.77 -12.60 -16.63
CA SER A 220 7.21 -13.15 -17.87
C SER A 220 5.69 -13.04 -17.96
N ALA A 221 4.98 -13.07 -16.83
CA ALA A 221 3.54 -12.90 -16.78
C ALA A 221 3.09 -11.47 -17.15
N TYR A 222 4.01 -10.51 -17.11
CA TYR A 222 3.76 -9.09 -17.37
C TYR A 222 4.38 -8.61 -18.68
N SER A 223 4.68 -9.53 -19.61
CA SER A 223 5.23 -9.22 -20.94
C SER A 223 4.35 -8.26 -21.75
N PHE A 224 3.04 -8.20 -21.46
CA PHE A 224 2.11 -7.24 -22.07
C PHE A 224 2.38 -5.77 -21.66
N LEU A 225 3.17 -5.54 -20.59
CA LEU A 225 3.70 -4.23 -20.18
C LEU A 225 5.07 -3.93 -20.80
N ASP A 226 5.51 -4.73 -21.76
CA ASP A 226 6.88 -4.77 -22.31
C ASP A 226 7.96 -5.10 -21.25
N TRP A 227 7.53 -5.67 -20.12
CA TRP A 227 8.47 -6.17 -19.12
C TRP A 227 9.07 -7.50 -19.60
N LYS A 228 10.38 -7.58 -19.52
CA LYS A 228 11.14 -8.76 -19.95
C LYS A 228 12.43 -8.88 -19.14
N LYS A 229 12.93 -10.10 -19.05
CA LYS A 229 14.29 -10.32 -18.57
C LYS A 229 15.26 -9.74 -19.60
N CYS A 230 16.01 -8.71 -19.22
CA CYS A 230 17.12 -8.19 -20.01
C CYS A 230 18.41 -8.83 -19.49
N VAL A 231 19.06 -9.62 -20.31
CA VAL A 231 20.34 -10.24 -19.96
C VAL A 231 21.44 -9.47 -20.69
N SER A 232 22.32 -8.84 -19.91
CA SER A 232 23.57 -8.28 -20.41
C SER A 232 24.71 -8.81 -19.52
N GLY A 233 25.63 -9.56 -20.09
CA GLY A 233 26.79 -10.14 -19.39
C GLY A 233 27.16 -11.54 -19.82
N CYS A 234 28.27 -12.05 -19.31
CA CYS A 234 28.91 -13.29 -19.77
C CYS A 234 28.37 -14.58 -19.15
N CYS A 235 27.51 -14.52 -18.16
CA CYS A 235 26.99 -15.69 -17.46
C CYS A 235 25.68 -16.17 -18.06
N SER A 236 25.62 -17.46 -18.39
CA SER A 236 24.53 -18.12 -19.09
C SER A 236 23.62 -18.94 -18.18
N SER A 237 23.32 -18.49 -16.96
CA SER A 237 22.32 -19.15 -16.13
C SER A 237 20.92 -18.71 -16.54
N ALA A 238 19.98 -19.65 -16.62
CA ALA A 238 18.60 -19.35 -17.00
C ALA A 238 17.77 -18.72 -15.87
N ASN A 239 18.30 -18.65 -14.63
CA ASN A 239 17.54 -18.41 -13.43
C ASN A 239 17.82 -17.06 -12.75
N TYR A 240 18.49 -16.14 -13.38
CA TYR A 240 18.70 -14.78 -12.87
C TYR A 240 18.34 -13.71 -13.91
N ALA A 241 18.08 -12.50 -13.48
CA ALA A 241 17.75 -11.37 -14.33
C ALA A 241 18.79 -10.25 -14.15
N LEU A 242 19.25 -9.70 -15.28
CA LEU A 242 20.13 -8.54 -15.34
C LEU A 242 19.40 -7.41 -16.08
N ASN A 243 19.46 -6.21 -15.51
CA ASN A 243 18.95 -5.00 -16.12
C ASN A 243 20.05 -3.93 -16.08
N ASN A 244 20.61 -3.56 -17.23
CA ASN A 244 21.72 -2.61 -17.31
C ASN A 244 22.89 -2.96 -16.35
N ALA A 245 23.12 -4.25 -16.09
CA ALA A 245 24.17 -4.72 -15.23
C ALA A 245 25.30 -5.36 -16.05
N MET A 246 26.54 -5.15 -15.62
CA MET A 246 27.73 -5.75 -16.20
C MET A 246 28.33 -6.75 -15.22
N VAL A 247 28.57 -7.97 -15.72
CA VAL A 247 29.21 -9.04 -14.98
C VAL A 247 30.47 -9.44 -15.73
N GLU A 248 31.62 -9.26 -15.12
CA GLU A 248 32.90 -9.59 -15.74
C GLU A 248 33.15 -11.09 -15.79
N GLU A 249 34.04 -11.47 -16.71
CA GLU A 249 34.49 -12.86 -16.82
C GLU A 249 35.17 -13.31 -15.50
N GLY A 250 34.85 -14.53 -15.07
CA GLY A 250 35.32 -15.09 -13.79
C GLY A 250 34.40 -14.85 -12.59
N CYS A 251 33.37 -14.03 -12.74
CA CYS A 251 32.32 -13.90 -11.74
C CYS A 251 31.27 -15.02 -11.87
N CYS A 252 30.67 -15.39 -10.74
CA CYS A 252 29.60 -16.39 -10.69
C CYS A 252 28.33 -15.77 -10.08
N ILE A 253 27.21 -15.88 -10.80
CA ILE A 253 25.90 -15.49 -10.28
C ILE A 253 25.08 -16.76 -10.11
N HIS A 254 24.65 -17.02 -8.89
CA HIS A 254 23.77 -18.13 -8.57
C HIS A 254 22.31 -17.82 -8.97
N ASP A 255 21.45 -18.83 -8.82
CA ASP A 255 20.05 -18.75 -9.21
C ASP A 255 19.27 -17.72 -8.38
N ASP A 256 18.14 -17.28 -8.92
CA ASP A 256 17.21 -16.39 -8.23
C ASP A 256 17.78 -14.99 -7.92
N CYS A 257 18.75 -14.50 -8.69
CA CYS A 257 19.32 -13.19 -8.50
C CYS A 257 18.69 -12.15 -9.44
N TYR A 258 18.62 -10.91 -8.96
CA TYR A 258 18.28 -9.75 -9.78
C TYR A 258 19.34 -8.66 -9.60
N LEU A 259 19.93 -8.21 -10.71
CA LEU A 259 20.94 -7.17 -10.72
C LEU A 259 20.49 -6.04 -11.64
N GLU A 260 20.51 -4.81 -11.14
CA GLU A 260 20.22 -3.62 -11.93
C GLU A 260 21.26 -2.53 -11.72
N ASP A 261 21.61 -1.81 -12.79
CA ASP A 261 22.58 -0.71 -12.78
C ASP A 261 23.85 -1.02 -11.96
N SER A 262 24.31 -2.28 -12.04
CA SER A 262 25.35 -2.81 -11.16
C SER A 262 26.52 -3.35 -11.99
N HIS A 263 27.72 -3.30 -11.41
CA HIS A 263 28.94 -3.84 -11.99
C HIS A 263 29.58 -4.84 -11.03
N VAL A 264 29.68 -6.09 -11.46
CA VAL A 264 30.30 -7.20 -10.71
C VAL A 264 31.61 -7.56 -11.35
N MET A 265 32.72 -7.38 -10.62
CA MET A 265 34.09 -7.46 -11.11
C MET A 265 34.91 -8.55 -10.41
N GLY A 266 36.08 -8.82 -10.99
CA GLY A 266 37.06 -9.72 -10.41
C GLY A 266 36.62 -11.19 -10.43
N SER A 267 36.58 -11.84 -9.28
CA SER A 267 36.13 -13.25 -9.15
C SER A 267 34.99 -13.32 -8.14
N ALA A 268 34.09 -12.36 -8.15
CA ALA A 268 33.00 -12.28 -7.20
C ALA A 268 32.00 -13.42 -7.39
N ILE A 269 31.45 -13.89 -6.28
CA ILE A 269 30.38 -14.92 -6.27
C ILE A 269 29.14 -14.27 -5.65
N ILE A 270 28.09 -14.18 -6.43
CA ILE A 270 26.78 -13.67 -5.99
C ILE A 270 25.92 -14.86 -5.61
N GLY A 271 25.61 -14.97 -4.32
CA GLY A 271 24.80 -16.07 -3.79
C GLY A 271 23.34 -16.03 -4.26
N SER A 272 22.69 -17.18 -4.23
CA SER A 272 21.28 -17.31 -4.62
C SER A 272 20.36 -16.36 -3.84
N GLY A 273 19.36 -15.81 -4.51
CA GLY A 273 18.36 -14.94 -3.90
C GLY A 273 18.84 -13.50 -3.67
N THR A 274 19.94 -13.08 -4.30
CA THR A 274 20.50 -11.74 -4.13
C THR A 274 19.84 -10.73 -5.06
N VAL A 275 19.55 -9.56 -4.51
CA VAL A 275 19.16 -8.36 -5.28
C VAL A 275 20.28 -7.33 -5.15
N LEU A 276 20.84 -6.89 -6.28
CA LEU A 276 21.81 -5.80 -6.36
C LEU A 276 21.21 -4.65 -7.16
N SER A 277 21.28 -3.44 -6.62
CA SER A 277 20.83 -2.23 -7.30
C SER A 277 21.83 -1.11 -7.08
N HIS A 278 22.35 -0.52 -8.17
CA HIS A 278 23.34 0.55 -8.14
C HIS A 278 24.62 0.20 -7.34
N VAL A 279 25.11 -1.02 -7.49
CA VAL A 279 26.25 -1.55 -6.73
C VAL A 279 27.41 -1.86 -7.65
N THR A 280 28.63 -1.57 -7.18
CA THR A 280 29.89 -2.06 -7.76
C THR A 280 30.56 -2.98 -6.75
N ILE A 281 30.88 -4.20 -7.15
CA ILE A 281 31.54 -5.25 -6.34
C ILE A 281 32.83 -5.63 -7.00
#